data_a5ae9e83e438ef1f4297e8952ad2d6cd
#
_entry.id   a5ae9e83e438ef1f4297e8952ad2d6cd
#
_cell.length_a   1.000
_cell.length_b   1.000
_cell.length_c   1.000
_cell.angle_alpha   90.00
_cell.angle_beta   90.00
_cell.angle_gamma   90.00
#
_symmetry.space_group_name_H-M   'P 1'
#
loop_
_entity.id
_entity.type
_entity.pdbx_description
1 polymer ?
#
loop_
_entity_poly.entity_id
_entity_poly.type
_entity_poly.pdbx_seq_one_letter_code
_entity_poly.pdbx_strand_id
1 'polypeptide(L)'
;SQLTVLIGKLFAEASVSAAELDAVAVSKGPGSYTGLRIGVSVAKGISYGAEIPLIAINTLTAMYYGFISGNNLAKEEKALLCPMIDARRMEVYNALFTSDGKMIRETAADIIDEKSFSQELAQGKVIFFGTGAAKCSGMITDKNAIFIPDFSLSASYLHLPALKALKEKQFEDIAYFEPFYLKEFLATIPRKMIP
;
A
#
# COMPACT_ATOMS: atom_id res chain seq x y z
N SER A 1 18.83 -10.75 2.33
CA SER A 1 17.37 -10.99 2.37
C SER A 1 16.92 -11.51 1.01
N GLN A 2 15.80 -12.20 0.93
CA GLN A 2 15.26 -12.67 -0.37
C GLN A 2 15.02 -11.51 -1.34
N LEU A 3 14.65 -10.34 -0.82
CA LEU A 3 14.39 -9.13 -1.63
C LEU A 3 15.62 -8.71 -2.46
N THR A 4 16.81 -8.69 -1.86
CA THR A 4 18.03 -8.30 -2.58
C THR A 4 18.41 -9.30 -3.67
N VAL A 5 18.15 -10.60 -3.44
CA VAL A 5 18.35 -11.65 -4.45
C VAL A 5 17.38 -11.46 -5.64
N LEU A 6 16.11 -11.16 -5.37
CA LEU A 6 15.11 -10.90 -6.40
C LEU A 6 15.43 -9.65 -7.22
N ILE A 7 15.88 -8.58 -6.56
CA ILE A 7 16.32 -7.34 -7.24
C ILE A 7 17.53 -7.63 -8.14
N GLY A 8 18.53 -8.38 -7.64
CA GLY A 8 19.69 -8.76 -8.45
C GLY A 8 19.32 -9.59 -9.69
N LYS A 9 18.36 -10.53 -9.55
CA LYS A 9 17.82 -11.27 -10.71
C LYS A 9 17.11 -10.33 -11.70
N LEU A 10 16.28 -9.42 -11.20
CA LEU A 10 15.58 -8.46 -12.05
C LEU A 10 16.56 -7.58 -12.85
N PHE A 11 17.61 -7.08 -12.24
CA PHE A 11 18.64 -6.31 -12.91
C PHE A 11 19.35 -7.13 -14.01
N ALA A 12 19.66 -8.39 -13.71
CA ALA A 12 20.28 -9.28 -14.69
C ALA A 12 19.35 -9.59 -15.86
N GLU A 13 18.07 -9.88 -15.60
CA GLU A 13 17.05 -10.15 -16.64
C GLU A 13 16.76 -8.91 -17.49
N ALA A 14 16.70 -7.73 -16.88
CA ALA A 14 16.47 -6.49 -17.59
C ALA A 14 17.74 -5.96 -18.30
N SER A 15 18.91 -6.54 -18.03
CA SER A 15 20.22 -6.05 -18.50
C SER A 15 20.44 -4.56 -18.16
N VAL A 16 20.03 -4.14 -16.95
CA VAL A 16 20.13 -2.77 -16.43
C VAL A 16 20.92 -2.78 -15.13
N SER A 17 21.77 -1.80 -14.94
CA SER A 17 22.47 -1.53 -13.67
C SER A 17 21.74 -0.49 -12.83
N ALA A 18 22.02 -0.45 -11.53
CA ALA A 18 21.42 0.56 -10.65
C ALA A 18 21.78 2.01 -11.05
N ALA A 19 22.93 2.22 -11.65
CA ALA A 19 23.39 3.54 -12.11
C ALA A 19 22.62 4.07 -13.34
N GLU A 20 21.88 3.20 -14.05
CA GLU A 20 21.07 3.57 -15.21
C GLU A 20 19.63 3.88 -14.85
N LEU A 21 19.26 3.80 -13.56
CA LEU A 21 17.92 4.12 -13.08
C LEU A 21 17.79 5.62 -12.83
N ASP A 22 16.61 6.17 -13.10
CA ASP A 22 16.28 7.57 -12.80
C ASP A 22 15.93 7.78 -11.32
N ALA A 23 15.42 6.78 -10.65
CA ALA A 23 15.03 6.79 -9.24
C ALA A 23 14.74 5.38 -8.70
N VAL A 24 14.70 5.26 -7.37
CA VAL A 24 14.14 4.08 -6.67
C VAL A 24 12.84 4.45 -6.02
N ALA A 25 11.79 3.67 -6.30
CA ALA A 25 10.49 3.82 -5.64
C ALA A 25 10.27 2.71 -4.61
N VAL A 26 9.77 3.08 -3.43
CA VAL A 26 9.47 2.14 -2.34
C VAL A 26 8.09 2.43 -1.73
N SER A 27 7.39 1.38 -1.33
CA SER A 27 6.20 1.53 -0.49
C SER A 27 6.61 1.95 0.92
N LYS A 28 6.14 3.13 1.36
CA LYS A 28 6.46 3.65 2.69
C LYS A 28 5.55 3.14 3.81
N GLY A 29 4.50 2.44 3.48
CA GLY A 29 3.47 1.98 4.43
C GLY A 29 2.11 2.63 4.15
N PRO A 30 1.08 2.22 4.90
CA PRO A 30 1.12 1.25 6.00
C PRO A 30 1.35 -0.20 5.52
N GLY A 31 1.73 -1.07 6.46
CA GLY A 31 1.97 -2.48 6.15
C GLY A 31 2.75 -3.22 7.26
N SER A 32 3.31 -4.37 6.91
CA SER A 32 4.14 -5.16 7.83
C SER A 32 5.36 -4.36 8.31
N TYR A 33 5.52 -4.20 9.62
CA TYR A 33 6.63 -3.49 10.24
C TYR A 33 8.00 -3.98 9.75
N THR A 34 8.22 -5.30 9.79
CA THR A 34 9.46 -5.91 9.31
C THR A 34 9.64 -5.73 7.80
N GLY A 35 8.55 -5.92 7.02
CA GLY A 35 8.59 -5.77 5.57
C GLY A 35 8.94 -4.34 5.15
N LEU A 36 8.36 -3.34 5.79
CA LEU A 36 8.64 -1.93 5.53
C LEU A 36 10.10 -1.58 5.84
N ARG A 37 10.64 -2.05 6.97
CA ARG A 37 12.04 -1.81 7.34
C ARG A 37 13.00 -2.42 6.33
N ILE A 38 12.77 -3.67 5.92
CA ILE A 38 13.60 -4.34 4.92
C ILE A 38 13.51 -3.59 3.59
N GLY A 39 12.30 -3.28 3.12
CA GLY A 39 12.08 -2.60 1.84
C GLY A 39 12.75 -1.23 1.80
N VAL A 40 12.52 -0.40 2.82
CA VAL A 40 13.10 0.94 2.90
C VAL A 40 14.62 0.88 3.04
N SER A 41 15.19 -0.03 3.85
CA SER A 41 16.63 -0.15 3.99
C SER A 41 17.30 -0.54 2.66
N VAL A 42 16.72 -1.47 1.91
CA VAL A 42 17.22 -1.88 0.59
C VAL A 42 17.10 -0.72 -0.41
N ALA A 43 15.95 -0.04 -0.46
CA ALA A 43 15.74 1.10 -1.37
C ALA A 43 16.73 2.24 -1.08
N LYS A 44 16.93 2.58 0.20
CA LYS A 44 17.95 3.57 0.63
C LYS A 44 19.37 3.15 0.21
N GLY A 45 19.70 1.87 0.36
CA GLY A 45 21.02 1.35 -0.03
C GLY A 45 21.27 1.47 -1.54
N ILE A 46 20.27 1.15 -2.37
CA ILE A 46 20.39 1.29 -3.83
C ILE A 46 20.47 2.77 -4.22
N SER A 47 19.57 3.60 -3.68
CA SER A 47 19.52 5.04 -3.96
C SER A 47 20.84 5.73 -3.57
N TYR A 48 21.38 5.41 -2.40
CA TYR A 48 22.67 5.95 -1.94
C TYR A 48 23.84 5.47 -2.80
N GLY A 49 23.91 4.17 -3.09
CA GLY A 49 25.03 3.58 -3.84
C GLY A 49 25.05 3.96 -5.31
N ALA A 50 23.92 4.29 -5.90
CA ALA A 50 23.79 4.72 -7.29
C ALA A 50 23.66 6.25 -7.44
N GLU A 51 23.63 7.00 -6.34
CA GLU A 51 23.44 8.47 -6.30
C GLU A 51 22.16 8.94 -7.00
N ILE A 52 21.07 8.15 -6.89
CA ILE A 52 19.77 8.42 -7.52
C ILE A 52 18.69 8.74 -6.48
N PRO A 53 17.63 9.49 -6.84
CA PRO A 53 16.56 9.85 -5.90
C PRO A 53 15.81 8.66 -5.32
N LEU A 54 15.36 8.78 -4.06
CA LEU A 54 14.42 7.89 -3.40
C LEU A 54 13.01 8.49 -3.43
N ILE A 55 12.05 7.72 -3.90
CA ILE A 55 10.64 8.08 -3.95
C ILE A 55 9.85 7.15 -3.04
N ALA A 56 9.06 7.71 -2.12
CA ALA A 56 8.25 6.94 -1.20
C ALA A 56 6.75 7.09 -1.49
N ILE A 57 6.09 5.98 -1.76
CA ILE A 57 4.67 5.94 -2.11
C ILE A 57 3.89 5.27 -0.98
N ASN A 58 2.76 5.88 -0.58
CA ASN A 58 1.84 5.24 0.36
C ASN A 58 1.30 3.93 -0.23
N THR A 59 1.25 2.86 0.59
CA THR A 59 0.85 1.53 0.12
C THR A 59 -0.59 1.51 -0.42
N LEU A 60 -1.52 2.20 0.25
CA LEU A 60 -2.92 2.26 -0.17
C LEU A 60 -3.09 3.08 -1.46
N THR A 61 -2.27 4.10 -1.66
CA THR A 61 -2.19 4.84 -2.92
C THR A 61 -1.68 3.94 -4.06
N ALA A 62 -0.63 3.15 -3.82
CA ALA A 62 -0.16 2.19 -4.81
C ALA A 62 -1.24 1.17 -5.17
N MET A 63 -1.97 0.63 -4.17
CA MET A 63 -3.08 -0.28 -4.38
C MET A 63 -4.20 0.35 -5.22
N TYR A 64 -4.56 1.61 -4.95
CA TYR A 64 -5.50 2.36 -5.77
C TYR A 64 -5.07 2.37 -7.24
N TYR A 65 -3.82 2.77 -7.52
CA TYR A 65 -3.31 2.79 -8.90
C TYR A 65 -3.28 1.40 -9.53
N GLY A 66 -2.93 0.37 -8.79
CA GLY A 66 -2.97 -1.01 -9.25
C GLY A 66 -4.38 -1.45 -9.64
N PHE A 67 -5.38 -1.10 -8.84
CA PHE A 67 -6.77 -1.44 -9.11
C PHE A 67 -7.29 -0.77 -10.38
N ILE A 68 -7.12 0.54 -10.53
CA ILE A 68 -7.65 1.28 -11.68
C ILE A 68 -6.91 0.97 -13.00
N SER A 69 -5.67 0.48 -12.94
CA SER A 69 -4.89 0.12 -14.12
C SER A 69 -5.40 -1.15 -14.80
N GLY A 70 -6.02 -2.05 -14.06
CA GLY A 70 -6.53 -3.34 -14.55
C GLY A 70 -8.06 -3.44 -14.54
N ASN A 71 -8.78 -2.39 -14.12
CA ASN A 71 -10.20 -2.53 -13.84
C ASN A 71 -10.97 -1.21 -14.05
N ASN A 72 -12.04 -1.27 -14.82
CA ASN A 72 -12.92 -0.13 -15.09
C ASN A 72 -14.13 -0.06 -14.15
N LEU A 73 -14.32 -1.06 -13.27
CA LEU A 73 -15.49 -1.19 -12.39
C LEU A 73 -15.78 0.08 -11.59
N ALA A 74 -14.74 0.75 -11.10
CA ALA A 74 -14.89 1.99 -10.31
C ALA A 74 -15.57 3.12 -11.10
N LYS A 75 -15.25 3.25 -12.39
CA LYS A 75 -15.84 4.25 -13.28
C LYS A 75 -17.26 3.87 -13.68
N GLU A 76 -17.47 2.62 -14.03
CA GLU A 76 -18.77 2.07 -14.43
C GLU A 76 -19.78 2.19 -13.29
N GLU A 77 -19.38 1.87 -12.07
CA GLU A 77 -20.22 1.91 -10.88
C GLU A 77 -20.29 3.30 -10.22
N LYS A 78 -19.49 4.27 -10.67
CA LYS A 78 -19.32 5.58 -9.99
C LYS A 78 -19.04 5.43 -8.49
N ALA A 79 -18.27 4.40 -8.14
CA ALA A 79 -18.04 3.98 -6.78
C ALA A 79 -16.83 4.67 -6.16
N LEU A 80 -16.84 4.78 -4.83
CA LEU A 80 -15.63 5.03 -4.06
C LEU A 80 -14.76 3.76 -4.02
N LEU A 81 -13.46 3.96 -3.91
CA LEU A 81 -12.46 2.90 -3.82
C LEU A 81 -11.84 2.88 -2.43
N CYS A 82 -11.89 1.73 -1.77
CA CYS A 82 -11.35 1.51 -0.43
C CYS A 82 -10.32 0.38 -0.42
N PRO A 83 -9.06 0.65 -0.73
CA PRO A 83 -7.98 -0.31 -0.50
C PRO A 83 -7.86 -0.63 0.99
N MET A 84 -7.74 -1.91 1.33
CA MET A 84 -7.63 -2.39 2.70
C MET A 84 -6.44 -3.33 2.88
N ILE A 85 -5.62 -3.07 3.91
CA ILE A 85 -4.54 -3.96 4.33
C ILE A 85 -4.90 -4.53 5.70
N ASP A 86 -4.72 -5.84 5.87
CA ASP A 86 -4.95 -6.51 7.15
C ASP A 86 -4.00 -5.96 8.23
N ALA A 87 -4.57 -5.42 9.32
CA ALA A 87 -3.85 -4.92 10.50
C ALA A 87 -4.04 -5.84 11.73
N ARG A 88 -4.41 -7.11 11.50
CA ARG A 88 -4.77 -8.15 12.49
C ARG A 88 -6.11 -7.89 13.16
N ARG A 89 -6.68 -8.96 13.79
CA ARG A 89 -8.03 -8.93 14.38
C ARG A 89 -9.02 -8.34 13.36
N MET A 90 -10.02 -7.57 13.80
CA MET A 90 -10.98 -6.87 12.92
C MET A 90 -10.52 -5.45 12.56
N GLU A 91 -9.22 -5.19 12.56
CA GLU A 91 -8.65 -3.91 12.20
C GLU A 91 -8.01 -3.96 10.83
N VAL A 92 -8.18 -2.87 10.06
CA VAL A 92 -7.57 -2.69 8.73
C VAL A 92 -6.93 -1.33 8.61
N TYR A 93 -5.85 -1.25 7.85
CA TYR A 93 -5.40 0.03 7.29
C TYR A 93 -6.20 0.29 6.02
N ASN A 94 -6.78 1.46 5.91
CA ASN A 94 -7.61 1.84 4.77
C ASN A 94 -7.49 3.32 4.44
N ALA A 95 -7.98 3.68 3.26
CA ALA A 95 -8.17 5.04 2.78
C ALA A 95 -9.34 5.03 1.80
N LEU A 96 -9.92 6.19 1.49
CA LEU A 96 -10.98 6.30 0.49
C LEU A 96 -10.56 7.22 -0.65
N PHE A 97 -10.80 6.74 -1.86
CA PHE A 97 -10.51 7.45 -3.10
C PHE A 97 -11.77 7.53 -3.97
N THR A 98 -11.89 8.63 -4.70
CA THR A 98 -12.83 8.71 -5.82
C THR A 98 -12.26 7.94 -7.03
N SER A 99 -13.10 7.63 -8.00
CA SER A 99 -12.67 6.93 -9.23
C SER A 99 -11.68 7.73 -10.08
N ASP A 100 -11.61 9.05 -9.91
CA ASP A 100 -10.66 9.94 -10.58
C ASP A 100 -9.37 10.21 -9.78
N GLY A 101 -9.21 9.57 -8.61
CA GLY A 101 -7.97 9.55 -7.84
C GLY A 101 -7.84 10.58 -6.74
N LYS A 102 -8.89 11.32 -6.43
CA LYS A 102 -8.87 12.20 -5.27
C LYS A 102 -9.02 11.37 -4.00
N MET A 103 -8.07 11.48 -3.09
CA MET A 103 -8.21 10.93 -1.74
C MET A 103 -9.20 11.76 -0.94
N ILE A 104 -10.30 11.16 -0.49
CA ILE A 104 -11.36 11.81 0.28
C ILE A 104 -11.30 11.46 1.77
N ARG A 105 -10.65 10.37 2.13
CA ARG A 105 -10.30 10.00 3.50
C ARG A 105 -8.86 9.52 3.54
N GLU A 106 -8.07 10.14 4.41
CA GLU A 106 -6.66 9.81 4.58
C GLU A 106 -6.47 8.39 5.15
N THR A 107 -5.24 7.90 5.03
CA THR A 107 -4.83 6.60 5.57
C THR A 107 -5.09 6.53 7.07
N ALA A 108 -5.91 5.58 7.48
CA ALA A 108 -6.27 5.33 8.87
C ALA A 108 -6.15 3.84 9.24
N ALA A 109 -6.11 3.56 10.54
CA ALA A 109 -6.24 2.22 11.10
C ALA A 109 -7.58 2.14 11.81
N ASP A 110 -8.53 1.39 11.24
CA ASP A 110 -9.90 1.33 11.75
C ASP A 110 -10.25 -0.10 12.18
N ILE A 111 -10.89 -0.20 13.34
CA ILE A 111 -11.56 -1.43 13.77
C ILE A 111 -12.91 -1.46 13.05
N ILE A 112 -13.14 -2.52 12.29
CA ILE A 112 -14.33 -2.67 11.46
C ILE A 112 -15.46 -3.32 12.25
N ASP A 113 -16.62 -2.67 12.19
CA ASP A 113 -17.89 -3.12 12.73
C ASP A 113 -19.04 -2.99 11.70
N GLU A 114 -20.24 -3.30 12.11
CA GLU A 114 -21.46 -3.24 11.25
C GLU A 114 -21.81 -1.81 10.80
N LYS A 115 -21.30 -0.76 11.49
CA LYS A 115 -21.57 0.64 11.19
C LYS A 115 -20.46 1.30 10.36
N SER A 116 -19.36 0.57 10.18
CA SER A 116 -18.22 1.06 9.44
C SER A 116 -18.62 1.40 8.00
N PHE A 117 -18.20 2.58 7.52
CA PHE A 117 -18.51 3.12 6.19
C PHE A 117 -20.00 3.37 5.91
N SER A 118 -20.86 3.41 6.94
CA SER A 118 -22.31 3.61 6.74
C SER A 118 -22.65 4.94 6.05
N GLN A 119 -21.89 6.00 6.28
CA GLN A 119 -22.09 7.30 5.65
C GLN A 119 -21.78 7.27 4.16
N GLU A 120 -20.67 6.64 3.79
CA GLU A 120 -20.24 6.50 2.40
C GLU A 120 -21.17 5.55 1.64
N LEU A 121 -21.55 4.44 2.25
CA LEU A 121 -22.47 3.45 1.67
C LEU A 121 -23.89 4.01 1.49
N ALA A 122 -24.33 4.93 2.35
CA ALA A 122 -25.60 5.62 2.17
C ALA A 122 -25.59 6.59 0.96
N GLN A 123 -24.42 7.07 0.56
CA GLN A 123 -24.26 7.98 -0.57
C GLN A 123 -24.03 7.26 -1.91
N GLY A 124 -23.55 6.02 -1.89
CA GLY A 124 -23.26 5.27 -3.10
C GLY A 124 -22.47 3.99 -2.86
N LYS A 125 -22.04 3.40 -3.96
CA LYS A 125 -21.25 2.16 -3.92
C LYS A 125 -19.83 2.42 -3.42
N VAL A 126 -19.32 1.48 -2.62
CA VAL A 126 -17.92 1.45 -2.17
C VAL A 126 -17.34 0.10 -2.55
N ILE A 127 -16.23 0.12 -3.26
CA ILE A 127 -15.47 -1.07 -3.67
C ILE A 127 -14.33 -1.28 -2.68
N PHE A 128 -14.39 -2.38 -1.94
CA PHE A 128 -13.38 -2.82 -0.98
C PHE A 128 -12.49 -3.88 -1.60
N PHE A 129 -11.17 -3.71 -1.51
CA PHE A 129 -10.21 -4.65 -2.08
C PHE A 129 -8.88 -4.66 -1.30
N GLY A 130 -8.11 -5.71 -1.47
CA GLY A 130 -6.84 -5.93 -0.79
C GLY A 130 -6.93 -6.95 0.34
N THR A 131 -5.82 -7.18 1.03
CA THR A 131 -5.67 -8.26 2.01
C THR A 131 -6.57 -8.13 3.24
N GLY A 132 -7.03 -6.92 3.55
CA GLY A 132 -7.95 -6.65 4.66
C GLY A 132 -9.43 -6.77 4.28
N ALA A 133 -9.78 -6.74 2.99
CA ALA A 133 -11.17 -6.64 2.55
C ALA A 133 -11.97 -7.91 2.84
N ALA A 134 -11.39 -9.08 2.59
CA ALA A 134 -12.10 -10.36 2.73
C ALA A 134 -12.67 -10.58 4.13
N LYS A 135 -11.95 -10.25 5.20
CA LYS A 135 -12.43 -10.41 6.58
C LYS A 135 -13.54 -9.44 6.96
N CYS A 136 -13.66 -8.31 6.23
CA CYS A 136 -14.64 -7.27 6.49
C CYS A 136 -16.00 -7.56 5.84
N SER A 137 -16.07 -8.44 4.85
CA SER A 137 -17.30 -8.75 4.09
C SER A 137 -18.44 -9.31 4.93
N GLY A 138 -18.12 -10.01 6.02
CA GLY A 138 -19.12 -10.52 6.97
C GLY A 138 -19.67 -9.47 7.94
N MET A 139 -18.97 -8.33 8.10
CA MET A 139 -19.39 -7.24 8.99
C MET A 139 -20.09 -6.11 8.21
N ILE A 140 -19.58 -5.78 7.05
CA ILE A 140 -20.16 -4.73 6.18
C ILE A 140 -21.08 -5.41 5.17
N THR A 141 -22.37 -5.52 5.51
CA THR A 141 -23.37 -6.26 4.72
C THR A 141 -24.28 -5.36 3.88
N ASP A 142 -23.99 -4.06 3.78
CA ASP A 142 -24.76 -3.12 2.98
C ASP A 142 -24.74 -3.51 1.49
N LYS A 143 -25.87 -3.35 0.79
CA LYS A 143 -26.04 -3.66 -0.63
C LYS A 143 -25.11 -2.84 -1.57
N ASN A 144 -24.64 -1.70 -1.12
CA ASN A 144 -23.72 -0.84 -1.83
C ASN A 144 -22.24 -1.20 -1.58
N ALA A 145 -21.97 -2.16 -0.70
CA ALA A 145 -20.62 -2.67 -0.46
C ALA A 145 -20.26 -3.74 -1.50
N ILE A 146 -19.23 -3.48 -2.29
CA ILE A 146 -18.70 -4.40 -3.30
C ILE A 146 -17.32 -4.87 -2.84
N PHE A 147 -17.16 -6.17 -2.63
CA PHE A 147 -15.89 -6.77 -2.24
C PHE A 147 -15.23 -7.45 -3.43
N ILE A 148 -13.98 -7.09 -3.69
CA ILE A 148 -13.17 -7.71 -4.73
C ILE A 148 -12.28 -8.77 -4.07
N PRO A 149 -12.47 -10.06 -4.36
CA PRO A 149 -11.59 -11.12 -3.89
C PRO A 149 -10.24 -11.06 -4.60
N ASP A 150 -9.23 -11.68 -4.00
CA ASP A 150 -7.95 -12.01 -4.62
C ASP A 150 -7.13 -10.83 -5.18
N PHE A 151 -7.33 -9.62 -4.64
CA PHE A 151 -6.47 -8.49 -4.99
C PHE A 151 -5.11 -8.64 -4.31
N SER A 152 -4.10 -8.96 -5.10
CA SER A 152 -2.72 -9.13 -4.64
C SER A 152 -1.93 -7.84 -4.68
N LEU A 153 -1.04 -7.65 -3.70
CA LEU A 153 -0.08 -6.54 -3.70
C LEU A 153 1.03 -6.80 -4.72
N SER A 154 1.42 -5.77 -5.47
CA SER A 154 2.52 -5.83 -6.43
C SER A 154 3.34 -4.55 -6.39
N ALA A 155 4.66 -4.68 -6.53
CA ALA A 155 5.56 -3.53 -6.70
C ALA A 155 5.28 -2.75 -8.00
N SER A 156 4.71 -3.40 -9.02
CA SER A 156 4.33 -2.75 -10.28
C SER A 156 3.30 -1.62 -10.08
N TYR A 157 2.51 -1.67 -9.01
CA TYR A 157 1.54 -0.62 -8.67
C TYR A 157 2.18 0.71 -8.26
N LEU A 158 3.47 0.69 -7.92
CA LEU A 158 4.23 1.91 -7.65
C LEU A 158 4.53 2.71 -8.92
N HIS A 159 4.46 2.11 -10.12
CA HIS A 159 4.91 2.72 -11.37
C HIS A 159 4.27 4.10 -11.63
N LEU A 160 2.94 4.19 -11.70
CA LEU A 160 2.26 5.44 -12.02
C LEU A 160 2.48 6.54 -10.98
N PRO A 161 2.26 6.29 -9.67
CA PRO A 161 2.51 7.31 -8.66
C PRO A 161 3.99 7.69 -8.53
N ALA A 162 4.92 6.76 -8.80
CA ALA A 162 6.36 7.06 -8.80
C ALA A 162 6.76 7.95 -9.99
N LEU A 163 6.24 7.68 -11.19
CA LEU A 163 6.47 8.56 -12.34
C LEU A 163 5.94 9.98 -12.11
N LYS A 164 4.79 10.11 -11.46
CA LYS A 164 4.25 11.42 -11.07
C LYS A 164 5.20 12.12 -10.09
N ALA A 165 5.60 11.43 -9.02
CA ALA A 165 6.52 11.97 -8.02
C ALA A 165 7.88 12.36 -8.60
N LEU A 166 8.41 11.56 -9.55
CA LEU A 166 9.65 11.85 -10.26
C LEU A 166 9.55 13.17 -11.06
N LYS A 167 8.46 13.35 -11.83
CA LYS A 167 8.20 14.58 -12.59
C LYS A 167 8.05 15.81 -11.70
N GLU A 168 7.40 15.64 -10.55
CA GLU A 168 7.17 16.69 -9.56
C GLU A 168 8.38 16.87 -8.61
N LYS A 169 9.46 16.08 -8.78
CA LYS A 169 10.66 16.07 -7.94
C LYS A 169 10.35 15.87 -6.45
N GLN A 170 9.37 15.04 -6.15
CA GLN A 170 9.00 14.66 -4.78
C GLN A 170 9.91 13.53 -4.30
N PHE A 171 11.07 13.91 -3.76
CA PHE A 171 12.09 12.98 -3.29
C PHE A 171 12.17 12.98 -1.77
N GLU A 172 12.52 11.83 -1.21
CA GLU A 172 12.77 11.68 0.23
C GLU A 172 14.25 11.96 0.54
N ASP A 173 14.50 12.50 1.70
CA ASP A 173 15.85 12.60 2.23
C ASP A 173 16.32 11.21 2.68
N ILE A 174 17.32 10.64 1.99
CA ILE A 174 17.80 9.28 2.24
C ILE A 174 18.29 9.11 3.69
N ALA A 175 18.88 10.15 4.31
CA ALA A 175 19.39 10.05 5.67
C ALA A 175 18.26 9.95 6.70
N TYR A 176 17.23 10.76 6.56
CA TYR A 176 16.18 10.92 7.58
C TYR A 176 14.86 10.23 7.25
N PHE A 177 14.67 9.77 6.01
CA PHE A 177 13.43 9.08 5.64
C PHE A 177 13.22 7.81 6.47
N GLU A 178 12.01 7.67 7.02
CA GLU A 178 11.55 6.49 7.75
C GLU A 178 10.22 5.98 7.20
N PRO A 179 9.93 4.67 7.36
CA PRO A 179 8.61 4.14 7.01
C PRO A 179 7.49 4.85 7.77
N PHE A 180 6.34 4.95 7.14
CA PHE A 180 5.14 5.47 7.77
C PHE A 180 4.52 4.42 8.69
N TYR A 181 4.81 4.54 9.98
CA TYR A 181 4.27 3.68 11.02
C TYR A 181 2.98 4.28 11.56
N LEU A 182 1.83 3.74 11.15
CA LEU A 182 0.52 4.18 11.64
C LEU A 182 0.26 3.76 13.09
N LYS A 183 0.97 2.73 13.55
CA LYS A 183 0.91 2.20 14.91
C LYS A 183 2.29 2.10 15.51
N GLU A 184 2.38 2.38 16.81
CA GLU A 184 3.57 2.04 17.57
C GLU A 184 3.78 0.52 17.62
N PHE A 185 5.03 0.12 17.62
CA PHE A 185 5.40 -1.29 17.74
C PHE A 185 5.09 -1.78 19.16
N LEU A 186 4.04 -2.57 19.30
CA LEU A 186 3.76 -3.31 20.53
C LEU A 186 4.52 -4.64 20.48
N ALA A 187 5.62 -4.73 21.24
CA ALA A 187 6.34 -5.99 21.41
C ALA A 187 5.42 -7.01 22.10
N THR A 188 5.18 -8.14 21.46
CA THR A 188 4.53 -9.28 22.10
C THR A 188 5.47 -9.88 23.13
N ILE A 189 5.10 -9.83 24.40
CA ILE A 189 5.82 -10.55 25.46
C ILE A 189 5.74 -12.05 25.12
N PRO A 190 6.89 -12.77 24.97
CA PRO A 190 6.84 -14.20 24.71
C PRO A 190 6.06 -14.89 25.84
N ARG A 191 5.08 -15.72 25.50
CA ARG A 191 4.47 -16.61 26.49
C ARG A 191 5.60 -17.45 27.10
N LYS A 192 5.84 -17.33 28.41
CA LYS A 192 6.69 -18.26 29.13
C LYS A 192 6.20 -19.66 28.81
N MET A 193 7.01 -20.46 28.11
CA MET A 193 6.78 -21.90 28.10
C MET A 193 7.00 -22.35 29.55
N ILE A 194 5.90 -22.78 30.16
CA ILE A 194 5.94 -23.49 31.46
C ILE A 194 6.57 -24.86 31.16
N PRO A 195 7.59 -25.26 31.91
CA PRO A 195 8.28 -26.55 31.73
C PRO A 195 7.33 -27.72 31.96
#